data_600da5447a9203a5d604d8dfe679cd23
#
_entry.id   600da5447a9203a5d604d8dfe679cd23
#
_cell.length_a   1.000
_cell.length_b   1.000
_cell.length_c   1.000
_cell.angle_alpha   90.00
_cell.angle_beta   90.00
_cell.angle_gamma   90.00
#
_symmetry.space_group_name_H-M   'P 1'
#
loop_
_entity.id
_entity.type
_entity.pdbx_description
1 polymer ?
#
loop_
_entity_poly.entity_id
_entity_poly.type
_entity_poly.pdbx_seq_one_letter_code
_entity_poly.pdbx_strand_id
1 'polypeptide(L)'
;MYDGTKEKVTLLCKNELMNYIVDKFGDEVETSQTDDSHFKAVVEVSVSQTFFAWVFQFNGEVKVTNPSAVVSRYREMLENALK
;
A
#
# COMPACT_ATOMS: atom_id res chain seq x y z
N MET A 1 -11.36 -19.14 7.39
CA MET A 1 -10.04 -19.67 7.34
C MET A 1 -9.09 -18.79 6.55
N TYR A 2 -7.92 -18.65 7.02
CA TYR A 2 -6.93 -17.83 6.39
C TYR A 2 -6.34 -18.54 5.15
N ASP A 3 -6.28 -17.89 4.04
CA ASP A 3 -5.84 -18.54 2.82
C ASP A 3 -4.38 -18.24 2.45
N GLY A 4 -3.79 -17.24 3.06
CA GLY A 4 -2.39 -16.93 2.82
C GLY A 4 -2.04 -16.44 1.43
N THR A 5 -3.03 -16.13 0.62
CA THR A 5 -2.78 -15.67 -0.74
C THR A 5 -2.22 -14.26 -0.72
N LYS A 6 -1.12 -14.08 -1.45
CA LYS A 6 -0.49 -12.77 -1.56
C LYS A 6 -0.73 -12.19 -2.94
N GLU A 7 -0.86 -10.88 -2.99
CA GLU A 7 -1.05 -10.16 -4.23
C GLU A 7 0.02 -9.09 -4.35
N LYS A 8 0.43 -8.81 -5.57
CA LYS A 8 1.33 -7.70 -5.82
C LYS A 8 0.53 -6.42 -5.84
N VAL A 9 0.94 -5.49 -5.01
CA VAL A 9 0.26 -4.20 -4.86
C VAL A 9 1.29 -3.11 -5.11
N THR A 10 0.91 -2.13 -5.91
CA THR A 10 1.77 -0.97 -6.15
C THR A 10 1.32 0.18 -5.27
N LEU A 11 2.25 0.72 -4.52
CA LEU A 11 2.02 1.85 -3.65
C LEU A 11 2.74 3.07 -4.18
N LEU A 12 2.09 4.21 -4.15
CA LEU A 12 2.73 5.48 -4.44
C LEU A 12 2.97 6.17 -3.11
N CYS A 13 4.23 6.46 -2.83
CA CYS A 13 4.65 6.92 -1.50
C CYS A 13 5.51 8.17 -1.63
N LYS A 14 5.46 9.03 -0.63
CA LYS A 14 6.41 10.12 -0.54
C LYS A 14 7.79 9.60 -0.21
N ASN A 15 8.81 10.25 -0.76
CA ASN A 15 10.19 9.80 -0.59
C ASN A 15 10.59 9.64 0.88
N GLU A 16 10.10 10.52 1.73
CA GLU A 16 10.46 10.49 3.15
C GLU A 16 9.93 9.25 3.87
N LEU A 17 9.05 8.49 3.23
CA LEU A 17 8.48 7.29 3.83
C LEU A 17 9.23 6.02 3.45
N MET A 18 10.33 6.15 2.73
CA MET A 18 11.09 4.98 2.27
C MET A 18 11.44 4.04 3.43
N ASN A 19 11.86 4.60 4.56
CA ASN A 19 12.24 3.79 5.71
C ASN A 19 11.07 2.96 6.23
N TYR A 20 9.87 3.54 6.23
CA TYR A 20 8.69 2.81 6.68
C TYR A 20 8.35 1.65 5.75
N ILE A 21 8.54 1.87 4.45
CA ILE A 21 8.29 0.82 3.46
C ILE A 21 9.29 -0.32 3.64
N VAL A 22 10.56 0.01 3.79
CA VAL A 22 11.60 -0.99 3.96
C VAL A 22 11.40 -1.75 5.28
N ASP A 23 11.04 -1.04 6.34
CA ASP A 23 10.79 -1.69 7.63
C ASP A 23 9.62 -2.67 7.56
N LYS A 24 8.59 -2.33 6.80
CA LYS A 24 7.38 -3.16 6.73
C LYS A 24 7.57 -4.35 5.79
N PHE A 25 8.22 -4.14 4.66
CA PHE A 25 8.25 -5.14 3.57
C PHE A 25 9.62 -5.73 3.33
N GLY A 26 10.66 -5.19 3.96
CA GLY A 26 12.02 -5.65 3.73
C GLY A 26 12.69 -4.90 2.59
N ASP A 27 14.01 -5.02 2.50
CA ASP A 27 14.77 -4.27 1.50
C ASP A 27 14.74 -4.95 0.13
N GLU A 28 14.00 -6.05 -0.01
CA GLU A 28 13.77 -6.68 -1.31
C GLU A 28 12.62 -6.05 -2.08
N VAL A 29 11.91 -5.10 -1.47
CA VAL A 29 10.81 -4.44 -2.14
C VAL A 29 11.33 -3.68 -3.36
N GLU A 30 10.60 -3.81 -4.48
CA GLU A 30 10.98 -3.10 -5.70
C GLU A 30 10.49 -1.66 -5.62
N THR A 31 11.39 -0.72 -5.83
CA THR A 31 11.03 0.69 -5.80
C THR A 31 11.50 1.38 -7.07
N SER A 32 10.76 2.39 -7.49
CA SER A 32 11.12 3.24 -8.63
C SER A 32 10.71 4.66 -8.33
N GLN A 33 11.60 5.59 -8.60
CA GLN A 33 11.25 6.99 -8.41
C GLN A 33 10.29 7.45 -9.50
N THR A 34 9.21 8.11 -9.14
CA THR A 34 8.23 8.60 -10.10
C THR A 34 8.40 10.08 -10.38
N ASP A 35 8.76 10.86 -9.36
CA ASP A 35 9.06 12.27 -9.51
C ASP A 35 9.98 12.68 -8.36
N ASP A 36 10.21 13.98 -8.20
CA ASP A 36 11.15 14.48 -7.19
C ASP A 36 10.71 14.17 -5.76
N SER A 37 9.43 13.96 -5.55
CA SER A 37 8.86 13.81 -4.20
C SER A 37 8.35 12.42 -3.90
N HIS A 38 8.17 11.58 -4.90
CA HIS A 38 7.45 10.31 -4.74
C HIS A 38 8.21 9.16 -5.36
N PHE A 39 7.92 7.97 -4.84
CA PHE A 39 8.40 6.74 -5.45
C PHE A 39 7.29 5.72 -5.44
N LYS A 40 7.39 4.73 -6.33
CA LYS A 40 6.50 3.58 -6.33
C LYS A 40 7.18 2.43 -5.62
N ALA A 41 6.41 1.68 -4.87
CA ALA A 41 6.89 0.45 -4.26
C ALA A 41 5.96 -0.68 -4.68
N VAL A 42 6.52 -1.77 -5.19
CA VAL A 42 5.74 -2.95 -5.52
C VAL A 42 5.99 -3.97 -4.43
N VAL A 43 4.92 -4.34 -3.73
CA VAL A 43 5.01 -5.22 -2.57
C VAL A 43 4.09 -6.41 -2.76
N GLU A 44 4.47 -7.52 -2.15
CA GLU A 44 3.65 -8.73 -2.15
C GLU A 44 3.08 -8.90 -0.76
N VAL A 45 1.76 -8.80 -0.63
CA VAL A 45 1.11 -8.80 0.68
C VAL A 45 -0.20 -9.56 0.62
N SER A 46 -0.61 -10.04 1.79
CA SER A 46 -1.99 -10.50 1.96
C SER A 46 -2.85 -9.28 2.13
N VAL A 47 -3.71 -9.01 1.16
CA VAL A 47 -4.56 -7.83 1.18
C VAL A 47 -5.65 -8.05 2.21
N SER A 48 -5.67 -7.22 3.24
CA SER A 48 -6.57 -7.40 4.38
C SER A 48 -6.87 -6.04 4.98
N GLN A 49 -7.79 -6.02 5.94
CA GLN A 49 -8.09 -4.79 6.66
C GLN A 49 -6.87 -4.26 7.39
N THR A 50 -6.03 -5.15 7.91
CA THR A 50 -4.81 -4.75 8.59
C THR A 50 -3.87 -4.03 7.63
N PHE A 51 -3.72 -4.56 6.42
CA PHE A 51 -2.89 -3.91 5.42
C PHE A 51 -3.44 -2.52 5.09
N PHE A 52 -4.75 -2.42 4.87
CA PHE A 52 -5.36 -1.14 4.54
C PHE A 52 -5.24 -0.15 5.68
N ALA A 53 -5.37 -0.62 6.93
CA ALA A 53 -5.20 0.26 8.07
C ALA A 53 -3.77 0.80 8.13
N TRP A 54 -2.80 -0.03 7.80
CA TRP A 54 -1.41 0.42 7.75
C TRP A 54 -1.22 1.51 6.70
N VAL A 55 -1.83 1.34 5.52
CA VAL A 55 -1.75 2.35 4.47
C VAL A 55 -2.44 3.64 4.92
N PHE A 56 -3.59 3.49 5.56
CA PHE A 56 -4.40 4.64 5.95
C PHE A 56 -3.71 5.52 7.00
N GLN A 57 -2.86 4.93 7.84
CA GLN A 57 -2.23 5.69 8.92
C GLN A 57 -1.35 6.83 8.40
N PHE A 58 -0.96 6.78 7.13
CA PHE A 58 -0.10 7.82 6.55
C PHE A 58 -0.88 8.99 5.98
N ASN A 59 -2.19 9.02 6.20
CA ASN A 59 -3.03 10.17 5.85
C ASN A 59 -2.90 10.55 4.38
N GLY A 60 -2.87 9.56 3.50
CA GLY A 60 -2.83 9.81 2.06
C GLY A 60 -1.44 9.95 1.48
N GLU A 61 -0.40 9.88 2.31
CA GLU A 61 0.97 9.95 1.80
C GLU A 61 1.45 8.62 1.24
N VAL A 62 0.74 7.54 1.54
CA VAL A 62 0.91 6.24 0.89
C VAL A 62 -0.41 5.93 0.22
N LYS A 63 -0.37 5.69 -1.09
CA LYS A 63 -1.59 5.43 -1.86
C LYS A 63 -1.47 4.11 -2.57
N VAL A 64 -2.55 3.35 -2.57
CA VAL A 64 -2.63 2.12 -3.36
C VAL A 64 -3.05 2.50 -4.77
N THR A 65 -2.21 2.20 -5.76
CA THR A 65 -2.48 2.59 -7.14
C THR A 65 -2.80 1.41 -8.04
N ASN A 66 -2.34 0.22 -7.70
CA ASN A 66 -2.59 -0.98 -8.49
C ASN A 66 -2.60 -2.18 -7.58
N PRO A 67 -3.27 -3.25 -7.95
CA PRO A 67 -4.21 -3.34 -9.06
C PRO A 67 -5.54 -2.67 -8.74
N SER A 68 -6.36 -2.44 -9.76
CA SER A 68 -7.61 -1.71 -9.56
C SER A 68 -8.56 -2.42 -8.60
N ALA A 69 -8.54 -3.76 -8.59
CA ALA A 69 -9.39 -4.52 -7.68
C ALA A 69 -9.04 -4.22 -6.22
N VAL A 70 -7.76 -4.08 -5.91
CA VAL A 70 -7.33 -3.75 -4.55
C VAL A 70 -7.69 -2.30 -4.21
N VAL A 71 -7.52 -1.40 -5.17
CA VAL A 71 -7.91 0.00 -4.98
C VAL A 71 -9.39 0.10 -4.66
N SER A 72 -10.22 -0.64 -5.39
CA SER A 72 -11.67 -0.63 -5.14
C SER A 72 -12.01 -1.15 -3.75
N ARG A 73 -11.33 -2.21 -3.31
CA ARG A 73 -11.57 -2.76 -1.98
C ARG A 73 -11.19 -1.75 -0.89
N TYR A 74 -10.09 -1.05 -1.09
CA TYR A 74 -9.66 -0.03 -0.13
C TYR A 74 -10.66 1.11 -0.08
N ARG A 75 -11.11 1.57 -1.25
CA ARG A 75 -12.11 2.63 -1.33
C ARG A 75 -13.39 2.23 -0.61
N GLU A 76 -13.84 1.00 -0.85
CA GLU A 76 -15.06 0.51 -0.20
C GLU A 76 -14.91 0.50 1.32
N MET A 77 -13.75 0.08 1.81
CA MET A 77 -13.50 0.09 3.25
C MET A 77 -13.56 1.51 3.82
N LEU A 78 -12.98 2.47 3.10
CA LEU A 78 -13.00 3.86 3.55
C LEU A 78 -14.41 4.42 3.56
N GLU A 79 -15.21 4.09 2.55
CA GLU A 79 -16.59 4.55 2.50
C GLU A 79 -17.40 3.95 3.63
N ASN A 80 -17.17 2.69 3.94
CA ASN A 80 -17.86 2.05 5.05
C ASN A 80 -17.51 2.73 6.37
N ALA A 81 -16.29 3.19 6.50
CA ALA A 81 -15.86 3.87 7.73
C ALA A 81 -16.53 5.22 7.91
N LEU A 82 -17.07 5.80 6.83
CA LEU A 82 -17.72 7.10 6.88
C LEU A 82 -19.22 7.01 7.12
N LYS A 83 -19.80 5.84 7.10
CA LYS A 83 -21.24 5.67 7.29
C LYS A 83 -21.65 5.71 8.74
#